data_1feb379111e04c3e0f16c726e8ca0f8b
#
_entry.id   1feb379111e04c3e0f16c726e8ca0f8b
#
_cell.length_a   1.000
_cell.length_b   1.000
_cell.length_c   1.000
_cell.angle_alpha   90.00
_cell.angle_beta   90.00
_cell.angle_gamma   90.00
#
_symmetry.space_group_name_H-M   'P 1'
#
loop_
_entity.id
_entity.type
_entity.pdbx_description
1 polymer ?
#
loop_
_entity_poly.entity_id
_entity_poly.type
_entity_poly.pdbx_seq_one_letter_code
_entity_poly.pdbx_strand_id
1 'polypeptide(L)'
;AADETPATTEPAETTDNTETPEAPEETAEPALEQKTIQLMITGAGKQANSDKVWAAFNEQLQQYVPNTTVEFIDVSFDEYSEKFSQVLASGEGVDLAWTGWLINKPQNIADGNLMPLDDLLAEYGQGIVDILGENVVEIHRNADDGKLYYLPSWQGLVGDRRGWLVVTEIAELAGDTWIEDTEAALNKWRNNYSEGTEAFQAVLDQATKYLAAAKEAGKLGAGINT
;
A
#
# COMPACT_ATOMS: atom_id res chain seq x y z
N ALA A 1 67.75 -17.22 -85.33
CA ALA A 1 68.68 -18.00 -84.58
C ALA A 1 68.34 -17.88 -83.09
N ALA A 2 68.32 -19.10 -82.42
CA ALA A 2 68.23 -19.37 -80.97
C ALA A 2 67.05 -18.80 -80.21
N ASP A 3 66.04 -19.50 -79.84
CA ASP A 3 65.87 -20.63 -78.93
C ASP A 3 66.48 -20.35 -77.54
N GLU A 4 65.56 -20.18 -76.63
CA GLU A 4 65.67 -20.63 -75.22
C GLU A 4 64.35 -20.51 -74.50
N THR A 5 63.90 -21.68 -74.03
CA THR A 5 62.71 -21.90 -73.20
C THR A 5 62.86 -21.34 -71.83
N PRO A 6 61.86 -20.66 -71.25
CA PRO A 6 61.93 -20.34 -69.83
C PRO A 6 61.26 -21.42 -68.95
N ALA A 7 61.93 -21.65 -67.83
CA ALA A 7 61.56 -22.57 -66.74
C ALA A 7 60.25 -22.20 -66.07
N THR A 8 59.46 -23.21 -65.73
CA THR A 8 58.27 -23.21 -64.93
C THR A 8 58.62 -22.79 -63.49
N THR A 9 57.97 -21.72 -62.97
CA THR A 9 57.97 -21.36 -61.56
C THR A 9 56.57 -21.62 -61.02
N GLU A 10 56.53 -22.49 -60.07
CA GLU A 10 55.33 -22.87 -59.26
C GLU A 10 54.80 -21.66 -58.45
N PRO A 11 53.48 -21.42 -58.35
CA PRO A 11 52.97 -20.34 -57.53
C PRO A 11 52.89 -20.77 -56.05
N ALA A 12 53.46 -19.93 -55.19
CA ALA A 12 53.36 -20.05 -53.76
C ALA A 12 51.88 -19.92 -53.26
N GLU A 13 51.45 -20.86 -52.45
CA GLU A 13 50.18 -20.80 -51.73
C GLU A 13 50.22 -19.64 -50.72
N THR A 14 49.38 -18.66 -50.94
CA THR A 14 49.06 -17.61 -49.96
C THR A 14 47.98 -18.15 -49.06
N THR A 15 48.32 -18.54 -47.84
CA THR A 15 47.34 -18.81 -46.77
C THR A 15 46.69 -17.49 -46.35
N ASP A 16 45.49 -17.28 -46.81
CA ASP A 16 44.62 -16.20 -46.36
C ASP A 16 44.04 -16.61 -44.97
N ASN A 17 44.64 -16.05 -43.94
CA ASN A 17 44.16 -16.21 -42.55
C ASN A 17 43.16 -15.10 -42.25
N THR A 18 41.94 -15.26 -42.76
CA THR A 18 40.82 -14.39 -42.38
C THR A 18 40.32 -14.82 -41.00
N GLU A 19 40.90 -14.20 -39.94
CA GLU A 19 40.28 -14.23 -38.60
C GLU A 19 38.95 -13.51 -38.70
N THR A 20 37.87 -14.29 -38.66
CA THR A 20 36.52 -13.79 -38.39
C THR A 20 36.52 -13.24 -36.96
N PRO A 21 36.14 -11.97 -36.72
CA PRO A 21 35.97 -11.47 -35.35
C PRO A 21 34.89 -12.29 -34.67
N GLU A 22 35.24 -13.01 -33.64
CA GLU A 22 34.34 -13.66 -32.71
C GLU A 22 33.42 -12.56 -32.10
N ALA A 23 32.12 -12.62 -32.36
CA ALA A 23 31.16 -11.73 -31.74
C ALA A 23 31.27 -11.86 -30.21
N PRO A 24 31.15 -10.75 -29.44
CA PRO A 24 31.20 -10.83 -28.00
C PRO A 24 30.11 -11.82 -27.53
N GLU A 25 30.50 -12.84 -26.81
CA GLU A 25 29.58 -13.69 -26.06
C GLU A 25 28.78 -12.77 -25.15
N GLU A 26 27.52 -12.61 -25.47
CA GLU A 26 26.51 -11.97 -24.62
C GLU A 26 26.46 -12.82 -23.35
N THR A 27 27.13 -12.36 -22.29
CA THR A 27 27.09 -13.00 -20.97
C THR A 27 25.62 -13.00 -20.56
N ALA A 28 24.94 -14.13 -20.72
CA ALA A 28 23.59 -14.33 -20.27
C ALA A 28 23.58 -14.05 -18.75
N GLU A 29 22.83 -13.02 -18.36
CA GLU A 29 22.58 -12.76 -16.95
C GLU A 29 22.04 -14.06 -16.32
N PRO A 30 22.51 -14.42 -15.10
CA PRO A 30 22.06 -15.63 -14.45
C PRO A 30 20.53 -15.58 -14.33
N ALA A 31 19.87 -16.62 -14.81
CA ALA A 31 18.41 -16.73 -14.73
C ALA A 31 17.99 -16.58 -13.28
N LEU A 32 17.15 -15.57 -12.98
CA LEU A 32 16.63 -15.32 -11.66
C LEU A 32 15.84 -16.54 -11.18
N GLU A 33 16.03 -16.93 -9.94
CA GLU A 33 15.23 -17.99 -9.32
C GLU A 33 13.77 -17.60 -9.22
N GLN A 34 12.86 -18.56 -9.43
CA GLN A 34 11.44 -18.35 -9.18
C GLN A 34 11.19 -18.15 -7.70
N LYS A 35 10.49 -17.09 -7.35
CA LYS A 35 10.06 -16.77 -5.98
C LYS A 35 8.56 -16.66 -5.90
N THR A 36 7.99 -17.19 -4.82
CA THR A 36 6.59 -16.98 -4.47
C THR A 36 6.52 -16.14 -3.22
N ILE A 37 5.77 -15.05 -3.30
CA ILE A 37 5.48 -14.14 -2.19
C ILE A 37 4.08 -14.43 -1.70
N GLN A 38 3.91 -14.72 -0.42
CA GLN A 38 2.62 -14.86 0.21
C GLN A 38 2.10 -13.52 0.71
N LEU A 39 0.97 -13.08 0.17
CA LEU A 39 0.33 -11.81 0.52
C LEU A 39 -1.03 -12.05 1.18
N MET A 40 -1.14 -11.74 2.45
CA MET A 40 -2.39 -11.83 3.20
C MET A 40 -3.15 -10.52 3.13
N ILE A 41 -4.33 -10.55 2.53
CA ILE A 41 -5.20 -9.38 2.34
C ILE A 41 -6.55 -9.59 3.01
N THR A 42 -7.23 -8.48 3.29
CA THR A 42 -8.57 -8.49 3.88
C THR A 42 -9.59 -7.79 2.99
N GLY A 43 -10.83 -8.23 3.11
CA GLY A 43 -11.97 -7.69 2.36
C GLY A 43 -13.21 -8.52 2.62
N ALA A 44 -13.91 -8.87 1.57
CA ALA A 44 -15.07 -9.77 1.64
C ALA A 44 -14.68 -11.27 1.64
N GLY A 45 -13.38 -11.58 1.81
CA GLY A 45 -12.85 -12.93 1.67
C GLY A 45 -12.78 -13.39 0.19
N LYS A 46 -12.46 -14.66 -0.02
CA LYS A 46 -12.34 -15.22 -1.37
C LYS A 46 -13.66 -15.16 -2.13
N GLN A 47 -13.67 -14.51 -3.28
CA GLN A 47 -14.84 -14.35 -4.16
C GLN A 47 -14.80 -15.34 -5.33
N ALA A 48 -15.94 -15.54 -5.98
CA ALA A 48 -16.07 -16.49 -7.11
C ALA A 48 -15.08 -16.23 -8.27
N ASN A 49 -14.62 -15.00 -8.44
CA ASN A 49 -13.67 -14.62 -9.48
C ASN A 49 -12.26 -14.31 -8.95
N SER A 50 -11.97 -14.48 -7.67
CA SER A 50 -10.66 -14.17 -7.08
C SER A 50 -9.53 -14.86 -7.83
N ASP A 51 -9.63 -16.14 -8.12
CA ASP A 51 -8.59 -16.89 -8.82
C ASP A 51 -8.27 -16.30 -10.22
N LYS A 52 -9.30 -15.81 -10.93
CA LYS A 52 -9.09 -15.15 -12.24
C LYS A 52 -8.40 -13.80 -12.11
N VAL A 53 -8.76 -13.04 -11.06
CA VAL A 53 -8.16 -11.74 -10.78
C VAL A 53 -6.69 -11.91 -10.39
N TRP A 54 -6.40 -12.88 -9.53
CA TRP A 54 -5.03 -13.14 -9.08
C TRP A 54 -4.14 -13.72 -10.17
N ALA A 55 -4.72 -14.55 -11.07
CA ALA A 55 -4.00 -15.01 -12.24
C ALA A 55 -3.63 -13.84 -13.18
N ALA A 56 -4.58 -12.95 -13.46
CA ALA A 56 -4.32 -11.75 -14.27
C ALA A 56 -3.33 -10.79 -13.61
N PHE A 57 -3.39 -10.65 -12.28
CA PHE A 57 -2.42 -9.87 -11.53
C PHE A 57 -0.99 -10.45 -11.71
N ASN A 58 -0.84 -11.76 -11.52
CA ASN A 58 0.46 -12.42 -11.67
C ASN A 58 1.00 -12.33 -13.12
N GLU A 59 0.14 -12.40 -14.11
CA GLU A 59 0.53 -12.17 -15.50
C GLU A 59 1.09 -10.76 -15.72
N GLN A 60 0.43 -9.74 -15.17
CA GLN A 60 0.92 -8.35 -15.22
C GLN A 60 2.20 -8.16 -14.40
N LEU A 61 2.30 -8.80 -13.24
CA LEU A 61 3.46 -8.69 -12.35
C LEU A 61 4.77 -9.08 -13.05
N GLN A 62 4.75 -10.08 -13.93
CA GLN A 62 5.93 -10.54 -14.67
C GLN A 62 6.57 -9.43 -15.51
N GLN A 63 5.83 -8.38 -15.87
CA GLN A 63 6.38 -7.24 -16.62
C GLN A 63 7.22 -6.30 -15.75
N TYR A 64 7.02 -6.32 -14.43
CA TYR A 64 7.68 -5.42 -13.47
C TYR A 64 8.65 -6.17 -12.57
N VAL A 65 8.27 -7.37 -12.15
CA VAL A 65 9.09 -8.21 -11.26
C VAL A 65 9.13 -9.62 -11.85
N PRO A 66 10.02 -9.85 -12.82
CA PRO A 66 10.13 -11.16 -13.48
C PRO A 66 10.52 -12.23 -12.46
N ASN A 67 10.12 -13.47 -12.73
CA ASN A 67 10.35 -14.64 -11.87
C ASN A 67 9.71 -14.57 -10.47
N THR A 68 8.75 -13.67 -10.26
CA THR A 68 8.03 -13.57 -8.99
C THR A 68 6.54 -13.87 -9.21
N THR A 69 5.98 -14.67 -8.31
CA THR A 69 4.54 -14.96 -8.25
C THR A 69 4.01 -14.56 -6.87
N VAL A 70 2.82 -13.98 -6.82
CA VAL A 70 2.14 -13.68 -5.56
C VAL A 70 1.02 -14.69 -5.32
N GLU A 71 1.06 -15.33 -4.18
CA GLU A 71 -0.03 -16.16 -3.65
C GLU A 71 -0.85 -15.33 -2.67
N PHE A 72 -2.14 -15.14 -2.99
CA PHE A 72 -3.04 -14.33 -2.19
C PHE A 72 -3.79 -15.18 -1.16
N ILE A 73 -3.72 -14.76 0.09
CA ILE A 73 -4.51 -15.32 1.19
C ILE A 73 -5.66 -14.34 1.45
N ASP A 74 -6.78 -14.59 0.79
CA ASP A 74 -8.01 -13.78 0.89
C ASP A 74 -8.76 -14.09 2.19
N VAL A 75 -8.82 -13.16 3.12
CA VAL A 75 -9.50 -13.32 4.41
C VAL A 75 -10.60 -12.29 4.57
N SER A 76 -11.75 -12.69 5.09
CA SER A 76 -12.84 -11.76 5.40
C SER A 76 -12.46 -10.81 6.54
N PHE A 77 -13.10 -9.62 6.59
CA PHE A 77 -12.86 -8.66 7.66
C PHE A 77 -13.08 -9.27 9.05
N ASP A 78 -14.10 -10.11 9.18
CA ASP A 78 -14.49 -10.69 10.47
C ASP A 78 -13.48 -11.74 10.96
N GLU A 79 -12.79 -12.41 10.04
CA GLU A 79 -11.85 -13.50 10.36
C GLU A 79 -10.39 -13.05 10.37
N TYR A 80 -10.09 -11.86 9.85
CA TYR A 80 -8.70 -11.44 9.57
C TYR A 80 -7.82 -11.42 10.81
N SER A 81 -8.31 -10.84 11.93
CA SER A 81 -7.53 -10.73 13.17
C SER A 81 -7.16 -12.09 13.74
N GLU A 82 -8.09 -13.03 13.72
CA GLU A 82 -7.87 -14.41 14.20
C GLU A 82 -6.90 -15.15 13.27
N LYS A 83 -7.14 -15.09 11.97
CA LYS A 83 -6.30 -15.75 10.97
C LYS A 83 -4.88 -15.22 10.98
N PHE A 84 -4.70 -13.90 11.08
CA PHE A 84 -3.39 -13.27 11.21
C PHE A 84 -2.63 -13.80 12.43
N SER A 85 -3.29 -13.87 13.58
CA SER A 85 -2.70 -14.42 14.81
C SER A 85 -2.34 -15.91 14.68
N GLN A 86 -3.17 -16.71 13.99
CA GLN A 86 -2.90 -18.11 13.73
C GLN A 86 -1.67 -18.31 12.83
N VAL A 87 -1.55 -17.52 11.77
CA VAL A 87 -0.41 -17.58 10.84
C VAL A 87 0.89 -17.23 11.57
N LEU A 88 0.89 -16.18 12.39
CA LEU A 88 2.06 -15.84 13.20
C LEU A 88 2.44 -16.96 14.19
N ALA A 89 1.45 -17.58 14.82
CA ALA A 89 1.70 -18.65 15.81
C ALA A 89 2.16 -19.96 15.17
N SER A 90 1.75 -20.25 13.92
CA SER A 90 2.14 -21.48 13.22
C SER A 90 3.59 -21.45 12.70
N GLY A 91 4.16 -20.24 12.54
CA GLY A 91 5.45 -20.07 11.88
C GLY A 91 5.38 -20.32 10.35
N GLU A 92 4.18 -20.53 9.81
CA GLU A 92 3.93 -20.50 8.37
C GLU A 92 4.12 -19.06 7.92
N GLY A 93 5.20 -18.78 7.19
CA GLY A 93 5.56 -17.43 6.83
C GLY A 93 4.52 -16.77 5.93
N VAL A 94 4.11 -15.56 6.26
CA VAL A 94 3.48 -14.62 5.33
C VAL A 94 4.49 -13.52 5.08
N ASP A 95 4.83 -13.29 3.82
CA ASP A 95 5.84 -12.28 3.47
C ASP A 95 5.28 -10.86 3.60
N LEU A 96 4.03 -10.67 3.19
CA LEU A 96 3.33 -9.40 3.24
C LEU A 96 1.92 -9.57 3.81
N ALA A 97 1.51 -8.66 4.67
CA ALA A 97 0.18 -8.66 5.25
C ALA A 97 -0.43 -7.26 5.30
N TRP A 98 -1.73 -7.17 5.16
CA TRP A 98 -2.45 -5.92 5.40
C TRP A 98 -2.40 -5.55 6.90
N THR A 99 -1.87 -4.39 7.22
CA THR A 99 -1.62 -3.93 8.59
C THR A 99 -2.57 -2.80 9.03
N GLY A 100 -3.85 -2.85 8.63
CA GLY A 100 -4.84 -1.85 9.01
C GLY A 100 -5.33 -1.96 10.46
N TRP A 101 -6.56 -1.54 10.70
CA TRP A 101 -7.14 -1.44 12.04
C TRP A 101 -7.51 -2.78 12.70
N LEU A 102 -7.46 -3.89 11.97
CA LEU A 102 -7.80 -5.23 12.48
C LEU A 102 -6.67 -5.90 13.26
N ILE A 103 -5.47 -5.32 13.25
CA ILE A 103 -4.34 -5.85 14.02
C ILE A 103 -3.83 -4.83 15.04
N ASN A 104 -3.32 -5.31 16.15
CA ASN A 104 -2.63 -4.47 17.15
C ASN A 104 -1.19 -4.23 16.68
N LYS A 105 -0.96 -3.17 15.89
CA LYS A 105 0.37 -2.84 15.36
C LYS A 105 1.44 -2.65 16.45
N PRO A 106 1.21 -1.87 17.52
CA PRO A 106 2.21 -1.72 18.58
C PRO A 106 2.65 -3.04 19.19
N GLN A 107 1.69 -3.94 19.47
CA GLN A 107 2.00 -5.26 20.02
C GLN A 107 2.81 -6.10 19.03
N ASN A 108 2.42 -6.13 17.75
CA ASN A 108 3.13 -6.91 16.74
C ASN A 108 4.54 -6.38 16.45
N ILE A 109 4.77 -5.08 16.60
CA ILE A 109 6.11 -4.49 16.56
C ILE A 109 6.93 -4.95 17.76
N ALA A 110 6.39 -4.85 18.97
CA ALA A 110 7.06 -5.27 20.20
C ALA A 110 7.41 -6.76 20.23
N ASP A 111 6.53 -7.59 19.66
CA ASP A 111 6.72 -9.04 19.54
C ASP A 111 7.67 -9.45 18.40
N GLY A 112 8.13 -8.48 17.58
CA GLY A 112 9.03 -8.74 16.45
C GLY A 112 8.36 -9.39 15.24
N ASN A 113 7.04 -9.35 15.16
CA ASN A 113 6.25 -9.90 14.04
C ASN A 113 6.28 -9.00 12.79
N LEU A 114 6.61 -7.73 12.95
CA LEU A 114 6.79 -6.78 11.86
C LEU A 114 8.25 -6.37 11.81
N MET A 115 8.84 -6.39 10.62
CA MET A 115 10.24 -5.99 10.42
C MET A 115 10.34 -4.48 10.11
N PRO A 116 11.43 -3.81 10.51
CA PRO A 116 11.71 -2.44 10.09
C PRO A 116 11.92 -2.38 8.57
N LEU A 117 11.38 -1.34 7.94
CA LEU A 117 11.43 -1.16 6.47
C LEU A 117 12.46 -0.11 6.03
N ASP A 118 13.13 0.57 6.97
CA ASP A 118 13.98 1.72 6.67
C ASP A 118 15.11 1.37 5.68
N ASP A 119 15.84 0.29 5.91
CA ASP A 119 16.94 -0.13 5.04
C ASP A 119 16.42 -0.55 3.65
N LEU A 120 15.31 -1.27 3.59
CA LEU A 120 14.70 -1.68 2.32
C LEU A 120 14.17 -0.48 1.52
N LEU A 121 13.60 0.51 2.19
CA LEU A 121 13.14 1.72 1.53
C LEU A 121 14.30 2.58 1.03
N ALA A 122 15.39 2.65 1.78
CA ALA A 122 16.59 3.37 1.36
C ALA A 122 17.24 2.72 0.12
N GLU A 123 17.23 1.40 0.03
CA GLU A 123 17.86 0.67 -1.07
C GLU A 123 16.93 0.53 -2.30
N TYR A 124 15.65 0.23 -2.09
CA TYR A 124 14.72 -0.14 -3.17
C TYR A 124 13.47 0.72 -3.25
N GLY A 125 13.18 1.52 -2.23
CA GLY A 125 11.86 2.14 -2.03
C GLY A 125 11.80 3.64 -2.28
N GLN A 126 12.80 4.29 -2.86
CA GLN A 126 12.79 5.74 -3.06
C GLN A 126 11.56 6.22 -3.84
N GLY A 127 11.14 5.48 -4.87
CA GLY A 127 9.94 5.83 -5.63
C GLY A 127 8.65 5.78 -4.81
N ILE A 128 8.59 4.94 -3.76
CA ILE A 128 7.46 4.91 -2.81
C ILE A 128 7.47 6.18 -1.96
N VAL A 129 8.64 6.55 -1.44
CA VAL A 129 8.80 7.76 -0.61
C VAL A 129 8.47 9.01 -1.42
N ASP A 130 8.89 9.09 -2.68
CA ASP A 130 8.59 10.20 -3.58
C ASP A 130 7.07 10.37 -3.83
N ILE A 131 6.34 9.26 -3.96
CA ILE A 131 4.89 9.28 -4.14
C ILE A 131 4.15 9.64 -2.85
N LEU A 132 4.55 9.07 -1.72
CA LEU A 132 3.91 9.31 -0.42
C LEU A 132 4.25 10.70 0.13
N GLY A 133 5.47 11.15 -0.08
CA GLY A 133 6.07 12.33 0.52
C GLY A 133 6.68 12.04 1.90
N GLU A 134 7.81 12.68 2.18
CA GLU A 134 8.57 12.48 3.42
C GLU A 134 7.73 12.72 4.68
N ASN A 135 6.87 13.73 4.68
CA ASN A 135 6.00 14.03 5.82
C ASN A 135 5.04 12.87 6.15
N VAL A 136 4.52 12.18 5.12
CA VAL A 136 3.62 11.05 5.33
C VAL A 136 4.38 9.85 5.88
N VAL A 137 5.58 9.60 5.39
CA VAL A 137 6.45 8.55 5.92
C VAL A 137 6.79 8.84 7.39
N GLU A 138 7.16 10.08 7.72
CA GLU A 138 7.58 10.49 9.05
C GLU A 138 6.47 10.32 10.11
N ILE A 139 5.24 10.72 9.81
CA ILE A 139 4.12 10.56 10.76
C ILE A 139 3.71 9.11 11.02
N HIS A 140 4.18 8.16 10.20
CA HIS A 140 3.90 6.73 10.37
C HIS A 140 5.03 5.97 11.07
N ARG A 141 6.10 6.68 11.46
CA ARG A 141 7.17 6.07 12.25
C ARG A 141 6.68 5.67 13.64
N ASN A 142 7.18 4.55 14.11
CA ASN A 142 6.91 4.10 15.47
C ASN A 142 7.54 5.10 16.48
N ALA A 143 6.73 5.56 17.43
CA ALA A 143 7.16 6.59 18.39
C ALA A 143 8.26 6.12 19.35
N ASP A 144 8.38 4.81 19.60
CA ASP A 144 9.31 4.25 20.57
C ASP A 144 10.74 4.17 20.03
N ASP A 145 10.91 3.87 18.74
CA ASP A 145 12.24 3.64 18.14
C ASP A 145 12.51 4.42 16.85
N GLY A 146 11.53 5.19 16.37
CA GLY A 146 11.63 6.02 15.17
C GLY A 146 11.65 5.26 13.87
N LYS A 147 11.41 3.94 13.87
CA LYS A 147 11.46 3.10 12.65
C LYS A 147 10.11 2.96 11.99
N LEU A 148 10.14 2.69 10.68
CA LEU A 148 8.94 2.42 9.90
C LEU A 148 8.73 0.90 9.78
N TYR A 149 7.53 0.42 10.12
CA TYR A 149 7.18 -1.01 10.11
C TYR A 149 6.06 -1.37 9.13
N TYR A 150 5.46 -0.38 8.50
CA TYR A 150 4.40 -0.57 7.52
C TYR A 150 4.35 0.64 6.58
N LEU A 151 3.87 0.41 5.37
CA LEU A 151 3.64 1.48 4.42
C LEU A 151 2.20 1.98 4.56
N PRO A 152 1.97 3.29 4.67
CA PRO A 152 0.63 3.84 4.68
C PRO A 152 -0.05 3.64 3.32
N SER A 153 -1.38 3.45 3.37
CA SER A 153 -2.17 3.45 2.13
C SER A 153 -2.15 4.84 1.51
N TRP A 154 -1.83 4.92 0.22
CA TRP A 154 -1.88 6.18 -0.53
C TRP A 154 -3.28 6.82 -0.52
N GLN A 155 -4.32 6.03 -0.38
CA GLN A 155 -5.70 6.49 -0.25
C GLN A 155 -5.91 7.45 0.92
N GLY A 156 -5.13 7.32 2.00
CA GLY A 156 -5.18 8.20 3.17
C GLY A 156 -4.76 9.66 2.88
N LEU A 157 -4.08 9.92 1.77
CA LEU A 157 -3.66 11.27 1.38
C LEU A 157 -4.81 12.14 0.85
N VAL A 158 -5.91 11.54 0.45
CA VAL A 158 -7.06 12.25 -0.15
C VAL A 158 -8.13 12.63 0.87
N GLY A 159 -7.89 12.50 2.14
CA GLY A 159 -8.82 12.88 3.20
C GLY A 159 -10.21 12.26 3.04
N ASP A 160 -10.54 11.35 3.90
CA ASP A 160 -11.86 10.75 3.97
C ASP A 160 -12.89 11.84 4.34
N ARG A 161 -13.86 12.08 3.50
CA ARG A 161 -14.95 13.00 3.82
C ARG A 161 -15.91 12.32 4.78
N ARG A 162 -15.66 12.49 6.06
CA ARG A 162 -16.60 12.04 7.08
C ARG A 162 -17.59 13.16 7.37
N GLY A 163 -18.88 12.84 7.37
CA GLY A 163 -19.96 13.74 7.67
C GLY A 163 -21.01 13.05 8.54
N TRP A 164 -21.80 13.82 9.21
CA TRP A 164 -22.97 13.33 9.90
C TRP A 164 -24.19 13.48 9.00
N LEU A 165 -24.95 12.42 8.88
CA LEU A 165 -26.30 12.50 8.33
C LEU A 165 -27.22 12.94 9.45
N VAL A 166 -27.88 14.06 9.25
CA VAL A 166 -28.86 14.59 10.20
C VAL A 166 -30.27 14.51 9.62
N VAL A 167 -31.24 14.23 10.48
CA VAL A 167 -32.65 14.28 10.10
C VAL A 167 -33.11 15.74 10.23
N THR A 168 -33.57 16.32 9.14
CA THR A 168 -33.94 17.75 9.07
C THR A 168 -34.93 18.14 10.14
N GLU A 169 -35.98 17.32 10.37
CA GLU A 169 -36.96 17.57 11.42
C GLU A 169 -36.36 17.69 12.83
N ILE A 170 -35.28 16.95 13.13
CA ILE A 170 -34.62 17.05 14.43
C ILE A 170 -33.66 18.27 14.45
N ALA A 171 -33.05 18.61 13.33
CA ALA A 171 -32.26 19.82 13.22
C ALA A 171 -33.11 21.09 13.47
N GLU A 172 -34.33 21.15 12.94
CA GLU A 172 -35.30 22.22 13.20
C GLU A 172 -35.69 22.30 14.69
N LEU A 173 -35.85 21.15 15.36
CA LEU A 173 -36.11 21.11 16.80
C LEU A 173 -34.89 21.53 17.65
N ALA A 174 -33.69 21.37 17.14
CA ALA A 174 -32.46 21.80 17.81
C ALA A 174 -32.24 23.32 17.75
N GLY A 175 -32.94 24.02 16.86
CA GLY A 175 -32.97 25.48 16.72
C GLY A 175 -33.11 25.91 15.27
N ASP A 176 -33.81 27.04 15.05
CA ASP A 176 -34.11 27.57 13.71
C ASP A 176 -32.84 27.82 12.84
N THR A 177 -31.71 28.08 13.47
CA THR A 177 -30.42 28.34 12.81
C THR A 177 -29.39 27.21 13.01
N TRP A 178 -29.83 26.05 13.50
CA TRP A 178 -28.92 24.97 13.89
C TRP A 178 -28.04 24.49 12.72
N ILE A 179 -28.57 24.42 11.51
CA ILE A 179 -27.84 23.99 10.32
C ILE A 179 -26.72 25.00 9.98
N GLU A 180 -27.08 26.28 9.92
CA GLU A 180 -26.14 27.38 9.61
C GLU A 180 -25.07 27.50 10.70
N ASP A 181 -25.47 27.41 11.97
CA ASP A 181 -24.54 27.45 13.10
C ASP A 181 -23.56 26.26 13.09
N THR A 182 -24.05 25.08 12.70
CA THR A 182 -23.24 23.88 12.59
C THR A 182 -22.25 23.97 11.40
N GLU A 183 -22.71 24.48 10.26
CA GLU A 183 -21.82 24.72 9.12
C GLU A 183 -20.76 25.77 9.45
N ALA A 184 -21.12 26.83 10.15
CA ALA A 184 -20.17 27.85 10.60
C ALA A 184 -19.13 27.26 11.57
N ALA A 185 -19.56 26.45 12.53
CA ALA A 185 -18.67 25.76 13.47
C ALA A 185 -17.70 24.79 12.76
N LEU A 186 -18.23 23.98 11.83
CA LEU A 186 -17.44 23.05 11.02
C LEU A 186 -16.42 23.79 10.14
N ASN A 187 -16.81 24.89 9.51
CA ASN A 187 -15.92 25.68 8.69
C ASN A 187 -14.82 26.35 9.51
N LYS A 188 -15.17 26.88 10.70
CA LYS A 188 -14.20 27.43 11.64
C LYS A 188 -13.17 26.36 12.06
N TRP A 189 -13.63 25.20 12.47
CA TRP A 189 -12.75 24.08 12.83
C TRP A 189 -11.88 23.61 11.67
N ARG A 190 -12.46 23.43 10.47
CA ARG A 190 -11.75 22.98 9.28
C ARG A 190 -10.65 23.93 8.84
N ASN A 191 -10.86 25.24 8.99
CA ASN A 191 -9.91 26.26 8.55
C ASN A 191 -8.86 26.62 9.61
N ASN A 192 -9.05 26.21 10.86
CA ASN A 192 -8.18 26.57 12.00
C ASN A 192 -7.75 25.33 12.80
N TYR A 193 -7.17 24.34 12.12
CA TYR A 193 -6.66 23.13 12.79
C TYR A 193 -5.67 23.43 13.93
N SER A 194 -4.94 24.54 13.85
CA SER A 194 -3.99 24.97 14.88
C SER A 194 -4.63 25.52 16.16
N GLU A 195 -5.89 25.96 16.09
CA GLU A 195 -6.66 26.43 17.25
C GLU A 195 -7.50 25.31 17.90
N GLY A 196 -7.24 24.09 17.50
CA GLY A 196 -7.77 22.75 17.76
C GLY A 196 -8.95 22.62 18.71
N THR A 197 -8.82 23.05 19.97
CA THR A 197 -9.77 22.67 21.03
C THR A 197 -11.04 23.54 21.04
N GLU A 198 -10.92 24.86 20.91
CA GLU A 198 -12.08 25.75 20.95
C GLU A 198 -12.97 25.65 19.71
N ALA A 199 -12.34 25.56 18.52
CA ALA A 199 -13.08 25.40 17.29
C ALA A 199 -13.83 24.06 17.23
N PHE A 200 -13.22 22.99 17.76
CA PHE A 200 -13.86 21.68 17.85
C PHE A 200 -14.97 21.67 18.92
N GLN A 201 -14.81 22.37 20.04
CA GLN A 201 -15.83 22.49 21.06
C GLN A 201 -17.14 23.08 20.49
N ALA A 202 -17.05 24.08 19.63
CA ALA A 202 -18.23 24.64 18.98
C ALA A 202 -19.00 23.60 18.14
N VAL A 203 -18.28 22.67 17.47
CA VAL A 203 -18.91 21.55 16.75
C VAL A 203 -19.59 20.58 17.72
N LEU A 204 -18.94 20.25 18.83
CA LEU A 204 -19.52 19.38 19.88
C LEU A 204 -20.75 19.99 20.52
N ASP A 205 -20.77 21.31 20.72
CA ASP A 205 -21.93 22.02 21.28
C ASP A 205 -23.15 21.91 20.33
N GLN A 206 -22.96 22.01 19.02
CA GLN A 206 -24.03 21.81 18.05
C GLN A 206 -24.50 20.34 18.01
N ALA A 207 -23.59 19.39 18.07
CA ALA A 207 -23.94 17.98 18.18
C ALA A 207 -24.74 17.68 19.45
N THR A 208 -24.39 18.29 20.57
CA THR A 208 -25.10 18.14 21.85
C THR A 208 -26.50 18.68 21.77
N LYS A 209 -26.73 19.85 21.16
CA LYS A 209 -28.05 20.40 20.91
C LYS A 209 -28.93 19.47 20.10
N TYR A 210 -28.38 18.92 19.00
CA TYR A 210 -29.09 17.97 18.14
C TYR A 210 -29.47 16.70 18.89
N LEU A 211 -28.56 16.11 19.65
CA LEU A 211 -28.82 14.90 20.43
C LEU A 211 -29.88 15.15 21.55
N ALA A 212 -29.82 16.31 22.17
CA ALA A 212 -30.85 16.70 23.17
C ALA A 212 -32.26 16.81 22.54
N ALA A 213 -32.38 17.49 21.40
CA ALA A 213 -33.60 17.58 20.64
C ALA A 213 -34.11 16.20 20.17
N ALA A 214 -33.23 15.34 19.68
CA ALA A 214 -33.57 13.99 19.27
C ALA A 214 -34.09 13.13 20.45
N LYS A 215 -33.46 13.29 21.62
CA LYS A 215 -33.88 12.61 22.86
C LYS A 215 -35.27 13.09 23.31
N GLU A 216 -35.51 14.39 23.36
CA GLU A 216 -36.77 14.98 23.74
C GLU A 216 -37.90 14.59 22.78
N ALA A 217 -37.62 14.50 21.49
CA ALA A 217 -38.53 14.00 20.48
C ALA A 217 -38.76 12.48 20.50
N GLY A 218 -38.06 11.73 21.38
CA GLY A 218 -38.16 10.27 21.46
C GLY A 218 -37.59 9.54 20.24
N LYS A 219 -36.69 10.20 19.48
CA LYS A 219 -36.13 9.69 18.22
C LYS A 219 -34.69 9.16 18.35
N LEU A 220 -34.15 9.09 19.57
CA LEU A 220 -32.86 8.40 19.79
C LEU A 220 -33.09 6.90 19.76
N GLY A 221 -32.37 6.20 18.90
CA GLY A 221 -32.39 4.75 18.85
C GLY A 221 -31.78 4.13 20.12
N ALA A 222 -32.15 2.87 20.43
CA ALA A 222 -31.83 2.15 21.66
C ALA A 222 -30.32 1.84 21.90
N GLY A 223 -29.42 2.49 21.21
CA GLY A 223 -27.96 2.30 21.34
C GLY A 223 -27.18 3.55 21.73
N ILE A 224 -27.81 4.71 21.84
CA ILE A 224 -27.13 5.97 22.22
C ILE A 224 -27.50 6.29 23.65
N ASN A 225 -26.69 5.85 24.58
CA ASN A 225 -26.75 6.29 25.97
C ASN A 225 -25.94 7.60 26.06
N THR A 226 -26.62 8.68 26.39
CA THR A 226 -25.97 9.95 26.75
C THR A 226 -25.61 9.97 28.22
#